data_249ff23ccd6beb7be765bda030ccd0fd
#
_entry.id   249ff23ccd6beb7be765bda030ccd0fd
#
_cell.length_a   1.000
_cell.length_b   1.000
_cell.length_c   1.000
_cell.angle_alpha   90.00
_cell.angle_beta   90.00
_cell.angle_gamma   90.00
#
_symmetry.space_group_name_H-M   'P 1'
#
loop_
_entity.id
_entity.type
_entity.pdbx_description
1 polymer ?
#
loop_
_entity_poly.entity_id
_entity_poly.type
_entity_poly.pdbx_seq_one_letter_code
_entity_poly.pdbx_strand_id
1 'polypeptide(L)'
;MNRALVCISVITAAVALAACSLESADTAAGDNPDLTILGAASTRVLNEDLQELSPNTLTYINAGSSDLVQQLVEGAPGDLLITADQKNMDDAVAAGVVADPKVVATNSMVLVVPKDNRANIQGVEDLADAKVVLCDQQVPCGALARTLIAANNLEVTPVSLEHNVTDTLGKVTSGEADAGFVYRTDAAAAGDAVLTFDIPHADEHHNSLVAAVTTNTENPEAAAALLALLISSKDMWTKHGFTPVQD
;
A
#
# COMPACT_ATOMS: atom_id res chain seq x y z
N MET A 1 79.58 13.99 -64.61
CA MET A 1 78.16 14.17 -64.49
C MET A 1 77.72 13.20 -63.45
N ASN A 2 77.49 13.67 -62.17
CA ASN A 2 76.62 13.01 -61.22
C ASN A 2 76.64 13.85 -59.96
N ARG A 3 75.47 14.37 -59.62
CA ARG A 3 75.23 15.18 -58.46
C ARG A 3 74.95 14.30 -57.26
N ALA A 4 75.69 14.52 -56.19
CA ALA A 4 75.45 13.91 -54.90
C ALA A 4 74.33 14.76 -54.15
N LEU A 5 73.33 14.09 -53.71
CA LEU A 5 72.33 14.72 -52.87
C LEU A 5 72.68 14.37 -51.40
N VAL A 6 72.81 15.42 -50.58
CA VAL A 6 73.07 15.31 -49.17
C VAL A 6 71.70 15.23 -48.49
N CYS A 7 71.42 14.18 -47.74
CA CYS A 7 70.25 14.03 -46.86
C CYS A 7 70.56 14.61 -45.47
N ILE A 8 69.91 15.69 -45.13
CA ILE A 8 69.95 16.24 -43.77
C ILE A 8 68.82 15.56 -42.93
N SER A 9 69.26 14.77 -41.95
CA SER A 9 68.35 14.17 -40.99
C SER A 9 67.98 15.17 -39.92
N VAL A 10 66.71 15.57 -39.85
CA VAL A 10 66.15 16.37 -38.77
C VAL A 10 65.57 15.44 -37.71
N ILE A 11 66.19 15.43 -36.54
CA ILE A 11 65.69 14.73 -35.36
C ILE A 11 64.63 15.61 -34.67
N THR A 12 63.38 15.28 -34.78
CA THR A 12 62.29 15.89 -34.05
C THR A 12 62.09 15.14 -32.74
N ALA A 13 62.40 15.77 -31.60
CA ALA A 13 62.11 15.28 -30.29
C ALA A 13 60.62 15.43 -30.02
N ALA A 14 59.88 14.32 -29.90
CA ALA A 14 58.51 14.30 -29.48
C ALA A 14 58.44 14.38 -27.94
N VAL A 15 58.02 15.52 -27.41
CA VAL A 15 57.65 15.66 -25.99
C VAL A 15 56.26 15.07 -25.83
N ALA A 16 56.16 13.92 -25.17
CA ALA A 16 54.91 13.32 -24.77
C ALA A 16 54.37 14.07 -23.53
N LEU A 17 53.37 14.95 -23.69
CA LEU A 17 52.53 15.41 -22.59
C LEU A 17 51.61 14.26 -22.19
N ALA A 18 51.92 13.64 -21.05
CA ALA A 18 50.94 12.81 -20.35
C ALA A 18 49.84 13.73 -19.78
N ALA A 19 48.75 13.90 -20.49
CA ALA A 19 47.51 14.44 -19.95
C ALA A 19 46.91 13.37 -19.03
N CYS A 20 47.07 13.52 -17.71
CA CYS A 20 46.20 12.83 -16.74
C CYS A 20 44.80 13.32 -16.98
N SER A 21 44.00 12.55 -17.71
CA SER A 21 42.54 12.65 -17.64
C SER A 21 42.15 12.28 -16.21
N LEU A 22 41.85 13.26 -15.38
CA LEU A 22 40.94 13.05 -14.28
C LEU A 22 39.61 12.66 -14.91
N GLU A 23 39.37 11.37 -15.01
CA GLU A 23 38.01 10.85 -15.14
C GLU A 23 37.29 11.28 -13.87
N SER A 24 36.59 12.40 -13.97
CA SER A 24 35.51 12.69 -13.05
C SER A 24 34.61 11.47 -13.13
N ALA A 25 34.60 10.64 -12.07
CA ALA A 25 33.51 9.73 -11.85
C ALA A 25 32.26 10.62 -11.74
N ASP A 26 31.62 10.84 -12.89
CA ASP A 26 30.24 11.24 -12.93
C ASP A 26 29.52 10.09 -12.21
N THR A 27 29.28 10.26 -10.91
CA THR A 27 28.26 9.48 -10.23
C THR A 27 26.99 9.86 -10.96
N ALA A 28 26.66 9.09 -12.00
CA ALA A 28 25.34 9.06 -12.54
C ALA A 28 24.42 8.95 -11.31
N ALA A 29 23.71 10.02 -11.00
CA ALA A 29 22.51 9.92 -10.18
C ALA A 29 21.68 8.89 -10.93
N GLY A 30 21.72 7.62 -10.44
CA GLY A 30 20.97 6.55 -11.06
C GLY A 30 19.53 7.00 -11.04
N ASP A 31 18.90 7.06 -12.22
CA ASP A 31 17.46 7.22 -12.30
C ASP A 31 16.87 6.11 -11.42
N ASN A 32 16.29 6.51 -10.28
CA ASN A 32 15.62 5.57 -9.43
C ASN A 32 14.47 4.95 -10.24
N PRO A 33 14.34 3.63 -10.29
CA PRO A 33 13.29 3.01 -11.09
C PRO A 33 11.90 3.39 -10.59
N ASP A 34 10.94 3.46 -11.50
CA ASP A 34 9.52 3.55 -11.14
C ASP A 34 9.09 2.23 -10.49
N LEU A 35 8.35 2.30 -9.38
CA LEU A 35 7.86 1.12 -8.68
C LEU A 35 6.33 1.12 -8.62
N THR A 36 5.72 -0.05 -8.81
CA THR A 36 4.29 -0.26 -8.70
C THR A 36 3.94 -0.96 -7.39
N ILE A 37 3.08 -0.31 -6.59
CA ILE A 37 2.57 -0.81 -5.32
C ILE A 37 1.14 -1.30 -5.52
N LEU A 38 0.90 -2.57 -5.25
CA LEU A 38 -0.44 -3.14 -5.12
C LEU A 38 -0.84 -3.04 -3.64
N GLY A 39 -1.55 -1.98 -3.28
CA GLY A 39 -1.90 -1.66 -1.89
C GLY A 39 -3.36 -1.96 -1.59
N ALA A 40 -3.64 -2.61 -0.45
CA ALA A 40 -5.01 -2.75 0.03
C ALA A 40 -5.73 -1.38 0.04
N ALA A 41 -7.03 -1.36 -0.24
CA ALA A 41 -7.80 -0.12 -0.38
C ALA A 41 -7.64 0.83 0.83
N SER A 42 -7.55 0.28 2.05
CA SER A 42 -7.33 1.03 3.30
C SER A 42 -5.96 1.72 3.38
N THR A 43 -4.95 1.26 2.62
CA THR A 43 -3.61 1.88 2.61
C THR A 43 -3.49 3.08 1.69
N ARG A 44 -4.54 3.39 0.91
CA ARG A 44 -4.56 4.54 0.00
C ARG A 44 -4.23 5.86 0.68
N VAL A 45 -4.58 6.01 1.95
CA VAL A 45 -4.31 7.20 2.77
C VAL A 45 -2.81 7.47 2.96
N LEU A 46 -1.95 6.47 2.72
CA LEU A 46 -0.49 6.54 2.85
C LEU A 46 0.22 6.95 1.55
N ASN A 47 -0.48 6.93 0.41
CA ASN A 47 0.15 7.06 -0.91
C ASN A 47 0.98 8.34 -1.05
N GLU A 48 0.44 9.48 -0.61
CA GLU A 48 1.12 10.79 -0.71
C GLU A 48 2.36 10.83 0.18
N ASP A 49 2.22 10.46 1.46
CA ASP A 49 3.34 10.46 2.41
C ASP A 49 4.44 9.46 1.98
N LEU A 50 4.06 8.28 1.49
CA LEU A 50 5.04 7.29 1.03
C LEU A 50 5.77 7.76 -0.23
N GLN A 51 5.07 8.48 -1.14
CA GLN A 51 5.71 9.11 -2.30
C GLN A 51 6.71 10.20 -1.87
N GLU A 52 6.36 11.02 -0.86
CA GLU A 52 7.27 12.05 -0.35
C GLU A 52 8.54 11.47 0.31
N LEU A 53 8.41 10.30 0.96
CA LEU A 53 9.52 9.62 1.63
C LEU A 53 10.39 8.80 0.66
N SER A 54 9.82 8.36 -0.46
CA SER A 54 10.51 7.49 -1.43
C SER A 54 11.37 8.28 -2.39
N PRO A 55 12.61 7.83 -2.69
CA PRO A 55 13.39 8.39 -3.78
C PRO A 55 12.89 7.93 -5.16
N ASN A 56 12.03 6.91 -5.23
CA ASN A 56 11.46 6.34 -6.45
C ASN A 56 10.14 7.03 -6.80
N THR A 57 9.80 7.08 -8.09
CA THR A 57 8.43 7.38 -8.51
C THR A 57 7.54 6.17 -8.20
N LEU A 58 6.42 6.39 -7.51
CA LEU A 58 5.52 5.33 -7.07
C LEU A 58 4.20 5.38 -7.85
N THR A 59 3.83 4.26 -8.44
CA THR A 59 2.49 4.05 -9.02
C THR A 59 1.69 3.16 -8.07
N TYR A 60 0.43 3.50 -7.84
CA TYR A 60 -0.42 2.81 -6.88
C TYR A 60 -1.63 2.15 -7.54
N ILE A 61 -1.86 0.88 -7.23
CA ILE A 61 -3.09 0.15 -7.53
C ILE A 61 -3.73 -0.20 -6.18
N ASN A 62 -4.77 0.56 -5.79
CA ASN A 62 -5.47 0.31 -4.53
C ASN A 62 -6.81 -0.41 -4.80
N ALA A 63 -6.94 -1.62 -4.24
CA ALA A 63 -8.12 -2.47 -4.40
C ALA A 63 -8.32 -3.39 -3.16
N GLY A 64 -9.30 -4.28 -3.21
CA GLY A 64 -9.43 -5.36 -2.22
C GLY A 64 -8.21 -6.28 -2.26
N SER A 65 -7.74 -6.74 -1.08
CA SER A 65 -6.54 -7.58 -1.01
C SER A 65 -6.65 -8.86 -1.83
N SER A 66 -7.82 -9.49 -1.85
CA SER A 66 -8.07 -10.68 -2.69
C SER A 66 -7.94 -10.40 -4.19
N ASP A 67 -8.44 -9.24 -4.64
CA ASP A 67 -8.36 -8.83 -6.05
C ASP A 67 -6.91 -8.55 -6.46
N LEU A 68 -6.13 -7.92 -5.56
CA LEU A 68 -4.70 -7.65 -5.80
C LEU A 68 -3.89 -8.95 -5.89
N VAL A 69 -4.16 -9.92 -5.00
CA VAL A 69 -3.52 -11.24 -5.05
C VAL A 69 -3.88 -11.95 -6.36
N GLN A 70 -5.15 -11.93 -6.74
CA GLN A 70 -5.60 -12.53 -8.00
C GLN A 70 -4.92 -11.88 -9.20
N GLN A 71 -4.81 -10.55 -9.26
CA GLN A 71 -4.10 -9.83 -10.33
C GLN A 71 -2.65 -10.30 -10.45
N LEU A 72 -1.92 -10.44 -9.31
CA LEU A 72 -0.55 -10.95 -9.32
C LEU A 72 -0.48 -12.40 -9.82
N VAL A 73 -1.42 -13.26 -9.40
CA VAL A 73 -1.51 -14.66 -9.87
C VAL A 73 -1.78 -14.73 -11.37
N GLU A 74 -2.54 -13.79 -11.90
CA GLU A 74 -2.81 -13.65 -13.35
C GLU A 74 -1.64 -13.01 -14.12
N GLY A 75 -0.57 -12.61 -13.43
CA GLY A 75 0.66 -12.08 -14.03
C GLY A 75 0.68 -10.56 -14.17
N ALA A 76 -0.17 -9.82 -13.43
CA ALA A 76 -0.07 -8.37 -13.40
C ALA A 76 1.31 -7.91 -12.88
N PRO A 77 1.88 -6.85 -13.44
CA PRO A 77 3.13 -6.30 -12.94
C PRO A 77 2.93 -5.63 -11.58
N GLY A 78 3.98 -5.66 -10.76
CA GLY A 78 4.01 -4.99 -9.47
C GLY A 78 5.29 -5.30 -8.73
N ASP A 79 5.71 -4.40 -7.85
CA ASP A 79 6.98 -4.50 -7.12
C ASP A 79 6.75 -4.80 -5.64
N LEU A 80 5.69 -4.25 -5.06
CA LEU A 80 5.34 -4.45 -3.66
C LEU A 80 3.85 -4.76 -3.52
N LEU A 81 3.50 -5.80 -2.76
CA LEU A 81 2.13 -6.10 -2.35
C LEU A 81 1.95 -5.70 -0.87
N ILE A 82 0.84 -5.01 -0.57
CA ILE A 82 0.40 -4.72 0.81
C ILE A 82 -1.03 -5.22 0.96
N THR A 83 -1.23 -6.24 1.79
CA THR A 83 -2.57 -6.76 2.12
C THR A 83 -3.07 -6.20 3.44
N ALA A 84 -4.39 -6.15 3.62
CA ALA A 84 -5.03 -5.72 4.86
C ALA A 84 -5.29 -6.90 5.83
N ASP A 85 -4.85 -8.10 5.52
CA ASP A 85 -4.85 -9.24 6.44
C ASP A 85 -3.75 -10.26 6.12
N GLN A 86 -3.48 -11.13 7.08
CA GLN A 86 -2.50 -12.21 6.93
C GLN A 86 -2.97 -13.26 5.93
N LYS A 87 -4.28 -13.57 5.90
CA LYS A 87 -4.81 -14.65 5.04
C LYS A 87 -4.52 -14.39 3.55
N ASN A 88 -4.81 -13.18 3.05
CA ASN A 88 -4.55 -12.86 1.64
C ASN A 88 -3.04 -12.85 1.33
N MET A 89 -2.19 -12.47 2.29
CA MET A 89 -0.74 -12.59 2.12
C MET A 89 -0.30 -14.07 2.08
N ASP A 90 -0.85 -14.93 2.92
CA ASP A 90 -0.57 -16.37 2.88
C ASP A 90 -1.01 -17.01 1.56
N ASP A 91 -2.15 -16.58 1.01
CA ASP A 91 -2.62 -16.99 -0.32
C ASP A 91 -1.63 -16.55 -1.42
N ALA A 92 -1.08 -15.33 -1.34
CA ALA A 92 -0.05 -14.83 -2.27
C ALA A 92 1.27 -15.60 -2.16
N VAL A 93 1.70 -15.95 -0.94
CA VAL A 93 2.88 -16.81 -0.70
C VAL A 93 2.66 -18.20 -1.25
N ALA A 94 1.49 -18.80 -1.01
CA ALA A 94 1.15 -20.14 -1.50
C ALA A 94 1.10 -20.19 -3.04
N ALA A 95 0.68 -19.08 -3.68
CA ALA A 95 0.71 -18.93 -5.13
C ALA A 95 2.12 -18.63 -5.68
N GLY A 96 3.12 -18.36 -4.83
CA GLY A 96 4.50 -18.07 -5.21
C GLY A 96 4.70 -16.69 -5.85
N VAL A 97 3.76 -15.76 -5.67
CA VAL A 97 3.80 -14.41 -6.29
C VAL A 97 4.48 -13.37 -5.41
N VAL A 98 4.77 -13.68 -4.14
CA VAL A 98 5.52 -12.84 -3.19
C VAL A 98 6.48 -13.68 -2.36
N ALA A 99 7.48 -13.03 -1.73
CA ALA A 99 8.44 -13.67 -0.84
C ALA A 99 8.64 -12.85 0.45
N ASP A 100 9.02 -13.56 1.54
CA ASP A 100 9.45 -12.97 2.82
C ASP A 100 8.53 -11.87 3.39
N PRO A 101 7.22 -12.15 3.57
CA PRO A 101 6.26 -11.15 4.02
C PRO A 101 6.59 -10.62 5.42
N LYS A 102 6.27 -9.35 5.67
CA LYS A 102 6.45 -8.67 6.95
C LYS A 102 5.14 -8.03 7.39
N VAL A 103 4.75 -8.25 8.64
CA VAL A 103 3.69 -7.45 9.25
C VAL A 103 4.24 -6.04 9.48
N VAL A 104 3.53 -5.03 9.01
CA VAL A 104 3.99 -3.62 9.06
C VAL A 104 3.16 -2.76 10.01
N ALA A 105 1.87 -3.06 10.15
CA ALA A 105 0.97 -2.35 11.04
C ALA A 105 -0.27 -3.19 11.36
N THR A 106 -1.10 -2.71 12.28
CA THR A 106 -2.46 -3.22 12.51
C THR A 106 -3.50 -2.12 12.33
N ASN A 107 -4.75 -2.52 12.04
CA ASN A 107 -5.87 -1.62 11.90
C ASN A 107 -7.13 -2.20 12.57
N SER A 108 -7.89 -1.37 13.25
CA SER A 108 -9.16 -1.73 13.88
C SER A 108 -10.34 -1.19 13.07
N MET A 109 -11.53 -1.71 13.35
CA MET A 109 -12.76 -1.35 12.65
C MET A 109 -13.67 -0.48 13.51
N VAL A 110 -14.45 0.38 12.85
CA VAL A 110 -15.45 1.25 13.44
C VAL A 110 -16.75 1.19 12.65
N LEU A 111 -17.85 1.57 13.28
CA LEU A 111 -19.11 1.82 12.60
C LEU A 111 -19.12 3.29 12.13
N VAL A 112 -19.48 3.51 10.88
CA VAL A 112 -19.71 4.85 10.33
C VAL A 112 -21.15 4.99 9.85
N VAL A 113 -21.68 6.21 10.01
CA VAL A 113 -22.97 6.62 9.47
C VAL A 113 -22.81 7.94 8.73
N PRO A 114 -23.69 8.30 7.78
CA PRO A 114 -23.64 9.60 7.13
C PRO A 114 -23.71 10.74 8.17
N LYS A 115 -23.08 11.88 7.87
CA LYS A 115 -23.05 13.05 8.77
C LYS A 115 -24.43 13.49 9.27
N ASP A 116 -25.45 13.40 8.42
CA ASP A 116 -26.82 13.79 8.75
C ASP A 116 -27.59 12.73 9.56
N ASN A 117 -27.04 11.53 9.69
CA ASN A 117 -27.53 10.41 10.50
C ASN A 117 -29.08 10.30 10.54
N ARG A 118 -29.71 10.21 9.37
CA ARG A 118 -31.17 10.21 9.24
C ARG A 118 -31.83 9.00 9.90
N ALA A 119 -31.10 7.89 10.02
CA ALA A 119 -31.56 6.69 10.71
C ALA A 119 -31.44 6.79 12.24
N ASN A 120 -30.83 7.87 12.77
CA ASN A 120 -30.60 8.11 14.20
C ASN A 120 -29.86 6.97 14.91
N ILE A 121 -28.85 6.40 14.26
CA ILE A 121 -27.99 5.33 14.78
C ILE A 121 -27.01 5.93 15.78
N GLN A 122 -26.91 5.36 16.98
CA GLN A 122 -25.99 5.78 18.03
C GLN A 122 -24.91 4.72 18.33
N GLY A 123 -25.08 3.50 17.84
CA GLY A 123 -24.17 2.39 18.03
C GLY A 123 -24.57 1.16 17.24
N VAL A 124 -23.85 0.05 17.45
CA VAL A 124 -24.12 -1.19 16.73
C VAL A 124 -25.46 -1.85 17.11
N GLU A 125 -26.02 -1.49 18.24
CA GLU A 125 -27.32 -1.96 18.74
C GLU A 125 -28.51 -1.43 17.91
N ASP A 126 -28.34 -0.34 17.17
CA ASP A 126 -29.37 0.29 16.35
C ASP A 126 -29.44 -0.23 14.91
N LEU A 127 -28.67 -1.29 14.58
CA LEU A 127 -28.49 -1.75 13.19
C LEU A 127 -29.60 -2.68 12.68
N ALA A 128 -30.52 -3.16 13.53
CA ALA A 128 -31.49 -4.20 13.17
C ALA A 128 -32.38 -3.82 11.96
N ASP A 129 -32.82 -2.57 11.90
CA ASP A 129 -33.68 -2.05 10.82
C ASP A 129 -32.95 -1.09 9.86
N ALA A 130 -31.64 -0.91 10.04
CA ALA A 130 -30.82 -0.01 9.23
C ALA A 130 -30.38 -0.64 7.91
N LYS A 131 -30.21 0.16 6.87
CA LYS A 131 -29.55 -0.23 5.63
C LYS A 131 -28.05 -0.28 5.86
N VAL A 132 -27.55 -1.44 6.28
CA VAL A 132 -26.14 -1.64 6.54
C VAL A 132 -25.43 -2.14 5.29
N VAL A 133 -24.31 -1.53 4.93
CA VAL A 133 -23.38 -2.00 3.90
C VAL A 133 -22.16 -2.63 4.57
N LEU A 134 -21.72 -3.76 4.03
CA LEU A 134 -20.51 -4.46 4.48
C LEU A 134 -19.60 -4.74 3.28
N CYS A 135 -18.35 -5.03 3.55
CA CYS A 135 -17.51 -5.71 2.57
C CYS A 135 -17.94 -7.17 2.41
N ASP A 136 -17.66 -7.77 1.24
CA ASP A 136 -17.78 -9.22 1.04
C ASP A 136 -16.86 -9.97 2.02
N GLN A 137 -17.31 -11.12 2.49
CA GLN A 137 -16.56 -11.93 3.47
C GLN A 137 -15.21 -12.46 2.96
N GLN A 138 -14.99 -12.45 1.66
CA GLN A 138 -13.75 -12.92 1.05
C GLN A 138 -12.64 -11.86 1.12
N VAL A 139 -12.99 -10.60 1.39
CA VAL A 139 -12.02 -9.53 1.57
C VAL A 139 -11.79 -9.21 3.05
N PRO A 140 -10.62 -8.65 3.43
CA PRO A 140 -10.23 -8.45 4.85
C PRO A 140 -11.25 -7.68 5.68
N CYS A 141 -11.81 -6.59 5.15
CA CYS A 141 -12.81 -5.79 5.86
C CYS A 141 -14.11 -6.57 6.14
N GLY A 142 -14.54 -7.43 5.20
CA GLY A 142 -15.72 -8.25 5.40
C GLY A 142 -15.51 -9.40 6.39
N ALA A 143 -14.35 -10.03 6.36
CA ALA A 143 -13.98 -11.08 7.33
C ALA A 143 -13.96 -10.50 8.75
N LEU A 144 -13.32 -9.33 8.96
CA LEU A 144 -13.26 -8.67 10.26
C LEU A 144 -14.65 -8.17 10.72
N ALA A 145 -15.45 -7.57 9.82
CA ALA A 145 -16.80 -7.13 10.15
C ALA A 145 -17.67 -8.30 10.65
N ARG A 146 -17.60 -9.46 10.00
CA ARG A 146 -18.33 -10.66 10.45
C ARG A 146 -17.87 -11.15 11.80
N THR A 147 -16.57 -11.10 12.08
CA THR A 147 -16.02 -11.45 13.41
C THR A 147 -16.60 -10.53 14.47
N LEU A 148 -16.64 -9.22 14.22
CA LEU A 148 -17.19 -8.24 15.17
C LEU A 148 -18.71 -8.36 15.32
N ILE A 149 -19.45 -8.61 14.25
CA ILE A 149 -20.89 -8.87 14.28
C ILE A 149 -21.18 -10.10 15.18
N ALA A 150 -20.41 -11.18 15.02
CA ALA A 150 -20.56 -12.38 15.84
C ALA A 150 -20.16 -12.13 17.30
N ALA A 151 -19.06 -11.44 17.57
CA ALA A 151 -18.58 -11.13 18.91
C ALA A 151 -19.58 -10.28 19.71
N ASN A 152 -20.34 -9.40 19.01
CA ASN A 152 -21.36 -8.55 19.60
C ASN A 152 -22.78 -9.15 19.56
N ASN A 153 -22.95 -10.39 19.08
CA ASN A 153 -24.24 -11.04 18.90
C ASN A 153 -25.26 -10.21 18.10
N LEU A 154 -24.80 -9.50 17.07
CA LEU A 154 -25.63 -8.64 16.23
C LEU A 154 -26.33 -9.45 15.12
N GLU A 155 -27.59 -9.07 14.83
CA GLU A 155 -28.33 -9.53 13.66
C GLU A 155 -28.27 -8.44 12.59
N VAL A 156 -27.35 -8.58 11.62
CA VAL A 156 -27.17 -7.63 10.51
C VAL A 156 -27.39 -8.33 9.19
N THR A 157 -28.39 -7.83 8.43
CA THR A 157 -28.60 -8.24 7.04
C THR A 157 -28.12 -7.13 6.12
N PRO A 158 -26.96 -7.23 5.47
CA PRO A 158 -26.45 -6.16 4.63
C PRO A 158 -27.31 -5.96 3.39
N VAL A 159 -27.54 -4.70 2.99
CA VAL A 159 -28.24 -4.35 1.74
C VAL A 159 -27.34 -4.52 0.52
N SER A 160 -26.01 -4.47 0.70
CA SER A 160 -25.01 -4.79 -0.33
C SER A 160 -23.71 -5.27 0.29
N LEU A 161 -22.92 -5.97 -0.52
CA LEU A 161 -21.58 -6.47 -0.18
C LEU A 161 -20.59 -5.88 -1.17
N GLU A 162 -19.59 -5.15 -0.67
CA GLU A 162 -18.64 -4.43 -1.49
C GLU A 162 -17.29 -5.18 -1.57
N HIS A 163 -16.57 -4.98 -2.66
CA HIS A 163 -15.29 -5.65 -2.90
C HIS A 163 -14.12 -5.08 -2.09
N ASN A 164 -14.29 -3.92 -1.47
CA ASN A 164 -13.29 -3.26 -0.64
C ASN A 164 -13.91 -2.23 0.31
N VAL A 165 -13.11 -1.74 1.26
CA VAL A 165 -13.57 -0.78 2.26
C VAL A 165 -13.87 0.61 1.69
N THR A 166 -13.20 1.01 0.61
CA THR A 166 -13.44 2.32 -0.03
C THR A 166 -14.85 2.39 -0.62
N ASP A 167 -15.30 1.30 -1.27
CA ASP A 167 -16.64 1.21 -1.83
C ASP A 167 -17.69 1.18 -0.71
N THR A 168 -17.40 0.45 0.38
CA THR A 168 -18.26 0.44 1.59
C THR A 168 -18.42 1.86 2.15
N LEU A 169 -17.32 2.60 2.35
CA LEU A 169 -17.37 3.99 2.82
C LEU A 169 -18.12 4.89 1.82
N GLY A 170 -17.90 4.69 0.52
CA GLY A 170 -18.57 5.41 -0.56
C GLY A 170 -20.11 5.30 -0.48
N LYS A 171 -20.64 4.11 -0.20
CA LYS A 171 -22.08 3.86 -0.01
C LYS A 171 -22.66 4.63 1.19
N VAL A 172 -21.89 4.74 2.27
CA VAL A 172 -22.30 5.51 3.46
C VAL A 172 -22.26 7.01 3.16
N THR A 173 -21.15 7.51 2.62
CA THR A 173 -20.98 8.96 2.35
C THR A 173 -21.93 9.49 1.27
N SER A 174 -22.36 8.65 0.32
CA SER A 174 -23.37 9.00 -0.68
C SER A 174 -24.81 8.95 -0.14
N GLY A 175 -25.03 8.39 1.07
CA GLY A 175 -26.36 8.19 1.66
C GLY A 175 -27.15 7.02 1.04
N GLU A 176 -26.49 6.13 0.29
CA GLU A 176 -27.10 4.88 -0.20
C GLU A 176 -27.30 3.87 0.92
N ALA A 177 -26.46 3.93 1.97
CA ALA A 177 -26.55 3.14 3.18
C ALA A 177 -26.68 4.06 4.43
N ASP A 178 -27.35 3.55 5.45
CA ASP A 178 -27.52 4.23 6.73
C ASP A 178 -26.29 4.01 7.64
N ALA A 179 -25.59 2.90 7.48
CA ALA A 179 -24.39 2.55 8.24
C ALA A 179 -23.46 1.60 7.46
N GLY A 180 -22.20 1.58 7.85
CA GLY A 180 -21.20 0.66 7.31
C GLY A 180 -20.08 0.38 8.31
N PHE A 181 -19.46 -0.80 8.17
CA PHE A 181 -18.27 -1.17 8.92
C PHE A 181 -17.03 -0.85 8.06
N VAL A 182 -16.18 0.05 8.56
CA VAL A 182 -14.96 0.48 7.87
C VAL A 182 -13.79 0.48 8.84
N TYR A 183 -12.57 0.57 8.35
CA TYR A 183 -11.44 0.73 9.25
C TYR A 183 -11.41 2.13 9.84
N ARG A 184 -10.85 2.25 11.06
CA ARG A 184 -10.69 3.53 11.76
C ARG A 184 -9.94 4.57 10.90
N THR A 185 -8.97 4.11 10.13
CA THR A 185 -8.19 4.94 9.19
C THR A 185 -9.03 5.53 8.05
N ASP A 186 -9.96 4.74 7.50
CA ASP A 186 -10.88 5.21 6.45
C ASP A 186 -11.87 6.23 7.00
N ALA A 187 -12.40 5.99 8.21
CA ALA A 187 -13.28 6.93 8.91
C ALA A 187 -12.56 8.24 9.22
N ALA A 188 -11.31 8.18 9.69
CA ALA A 188 -10.49 9.37 9.95
C ALA A 188 -10.22 10.17 8.66
N ALA A 189 -9.93 9.50 7.54
CA ALA A 189 -9.75 10.14 6.24
C ALA A 189 -11.03 10.77 5.68
N ALA A 190 -12.20 10.19 5.99
CA ALA A 190 -13.49 10.75 5.60
C ALA A 190 -13.85 12.03 6.40
N GLY A 191 -13.25 12.22 7.58
CA GLY A 191 -13.44 13.42 8.41
C GLY A 191 -14.92 13.72 8.67
N ASP A 192 -15.32 14.95 8.41
CA ASP A 192 -16.69 15.44 8.66
C ASP A 192 -17.77 14.84 7.73
N ALA A 193 -17.43 13.97 6.80
CA ALA A 193 -18.42 13.34 5.94
C ALA A 193 -19.24 12.24 6.65
N VAL A 194 -18.71 11.70 7.75
CA VAL A 194 -19.34 10.64 8.55
C VAL A 194 -19.32 10.96 10.05
N LEU A 195 -20.23 10.34 10.80
CA LEU A 195 -20.10 10.17 12.24
C LEU A 195 -19.54 8.77 12.50
N THR A 196 -18.67 8.65 13.48
CA THR A 196 -17.95 7.42 13.80
C THR A 196 -18.32 6.94 15.20
N PHE A 197 -18.64 5.66 15.33
CA PHE A 197 -18.93 4.99 16.60
C PHE A 197 -17.99 3.80 16.80
N ASP A 198 -17.55 3.63 18.04
CA ASP A 198 -16.75 2.46 18.39
C ASP A 198 -17.61 1.18 18.34
N ILE A 199 -16.99 0.09 17.90
CA ILE A 199 -17.61 -1.23 17.93
C ILE A 199 -17.06 -1.97 19.17
N PRO A 200 -17.89 -2.48 20.09
CA PRO A 200 -17.38 -3.29 21.19
C PRO A 200 -16.53 -4.46 20.69
N HIS A 201 -15.51 -4.84 21.45
CA HIS A 201 -14.51 -5.88 21.11
C HIS A 201 -13.63 -5.60 19.87
N ALA A 202 -13.67 -4.39 19.29
CA ALA A 202 -12.82 -4.06 18.13
C ALA A 202 -11.32 -3.97 18.48
N ASP A 203 -10.98 -3.77 19.74
CA ASP A 203 -9.61 -3.80 20.27
C ASP A 203 -9.07 -5.23 20.42
N GLU A 204 -9.96 -6.23 20.57
CA GLU A 204 -9.59 -7.64 20.62
C GLU A 204 -9.45 -8.25 19.22
N HIS A 205 -10.06 -7.63 18.21
CA HIS A 205 -10.12 -8.08 16.84
C HIS A 205 -9.63 -6.98 15.89
N HIS A 206 -8.45 -7.16 15.33
CA HIS A 206 -7.84 -6.23 14.37
C HIS A 206 -7.21 -6.99 13.20
N ASN A 207 -7.05 -6.32 12.08
CA ASN A 207 -6.33 -6.85 10.94
C ASN A 207 -4.85 -6.47 11.02
N SER A 208 -3.98 -7.41 10.61
CA SER A 208 -2.57 -7.14 10.38
C SER A 208 -2.37 -6.72 8.93
N LEU A 209 -1.78 -5.55 8.69
CA LEU A 209 -1.28 -5.19 7.39
C LEU A 209 0.05 -5.88 7.15
N VAL A 210 0.15 -6.56 6.02
CA VAL A 210 1.33 -7.35 5.66
C VAL A 210 1.85 -6.90 4.31
N ALA A 211 3.15 -6.66 4.22
CA ALA A 211 3.81 -6.23 2.98
C ALA A 211 4.87 -7.23 2.54
N ALA A 212 5.02 -7.42 1.24
CA ALA A 212 6.02 -8.30 0.65
C ALA A 212 6.45 -7.82 -0.73
N VAL A 213 7.70 -8.07 -1.09
CA VAL A 213 8.21 -7.88 -2.45
C VAL A 213 7.61 -8.96 -3.36
N THR A 214 7.20 -8.60 -4.57
CA THR A 214 6.68 -9.56 -5.54
C THR A 214 7.81 -10.36 -6.19
N THR A 215 7.53 -11.59 -6.58
CA THR A 215 8.55 -12.46 -7.19
C THR A 215 8.83 -12.13 -8.66
N ASN A 216 7.94 -11.38 -9.31
CA ASN A 216 8.05 -10.98 -10.71
C ASN A 216 8.56 -9.53 -10.89
N THR A 217 8.98 -8.85 -9.81
CA THR A 217 9.54 -7.50 -9.91
C THR A 217 10.81 -7.49 -10.77
N GLU A 218 10.94 -6.50 -11.63
CA GLU A 218 12.16 -6.21 -12.38
C GLU A 218 13.17 -5.38 -11.55
N ASN A 219 12.74 -4.85 -10.38
CA ASN A 219 13.49 -3.94 -9.53
C ASN A 219 13.64 -4.46 -8.07
N PRO A 220 14.16 -5.69 -7.85
CA PRO A 220 14.10 -6.33 -6.54
C PRO A 220 14.83 -5.56 -5.43
N GLU A 221 15.95 -4.89 -5.73
CA GLU A 221 16.72 -4.11 -4.76
C GLU A 221 15.95 -2.84 -4.35
N ALA A 222 15.35 -2.13 -5.32
CA ALA A 222 14.56 -0.93 -5.05
C ALA A 222 13.25 -1.27 -4.31
N ALA A 223 12.59 -2.37 -4.68
CA ALA A 223 11.39 -2.88 -3.99
C ALA A 223 11.70 -3.29 -2.53
N ALA A 224 12.84 -3.95 -2.30
CA ALA A 224 13.28 -4.29 -0.94
C ALA A 224 13.61 -3.03 -0.10
N ALA A 225 14.22 -2.02 -0.70
CA ALA A 225 14.48 -0.74 -0.05
C ALA A 225 13.17 -0.01 0.29
N LEU A 226 12.18 -0.05 -0.60
CA LEU A 226 10.84 0.50 -0.36
C LEU A 226 10.12 -0.23 0.78
N LEU A 227 10.19 -1.56 0.84
CA LEU A 227 9.67 -2.36 1.96
C LEU A 227 10.34 -1.96 3.28
N ALA A 228 11.66 -1.81 3.29
CA ALA A 228 12.38 -1.37 4.49
C ALA A 228 11.98 0.05 4.93
N LEU A 229 11.79 0.96 3.97
CA LEU A 229 11.27 2.31 4.22
C LEU A 229 9.86 2.25 4.84
N LEU A 230 8.97 1.44 4.28
CA LEU A 230 7.60 1.25 4.78
C LEU A 230 7.61 0.75 6.24
N ILE A 231 8.45 -0.24 6.57
CA ILE A 231 8.60 -0.79 7.93
C ILE A 231 9.12 0.26 8.90
N SER A 232 10.11 1.07 8.51
CA SER A 232 10.75 2.07 9.37
C SER A 232 9.92 3.34 9.57
N SER A 233 8.94 3.62 8.69
CA SER A 233 8.14 4.85 8.70
C SER A 233 6.99 4.81 9.72
N LYS A 234 7.30 4.54 10.99
CA LYS A 234 6.30 4.37 12.07
C LYS A 234 5.42 5.61 12.28
N ASP A 235 6.00 6.81 12.12
CA ASP A 235 5.27 8.07 12.24
C ASP A 235 4.21 8.25 11.14
N MET A 236 4.50 7.80 9.90
CA MET A 236 3.55 7.80 8.79
C MET A 236 2.34 6.92 9.12
N TRP A 237 2.57 5.69 9.60
CA TRP A 237 1.49 4.80 10.01
C TRP A 237 0.61 5.43 11.10
N THR A 238 1.25 5.96 12.16
CA THR A 238 0.56 6.58 13.30
C THR A 238 -0.22 7.83 12.89
N LYS A 239 0.33 8.67 12.01
CA LYS A 239 -0.33 9.87 11.46
C LYS A 239 -1.69 9.53 10.86
N HIS A 240 -1.80 8.40 10.19
CA HIS A 240 -3.02 7.93 9.52
C HIS A 240 -3.87 7.00 10.40
N GLY A 241 -3.55 6.83 11.68
CA GLY A 241 -4.36 6.06 12.65
C GLY A 241 -4.14 4.55 12.63
N PHE A 242 -3.13 4.06 11.92
CA PHE A 242 -2.66 2.68 12.05
C PHE A 242 -1.80 2.52 13.31
N THR A 243 -1.71 1.30 13.81
CA THR A 243 -0.77 0.95 14.87
C THR A 243 0.42 0.20 14.26
N PRO A 244 1.61 0.85 14.14
CA PRO A 244 2.79 0.18 13.60
C PRO A 244 3.26 -0.93 14.54
N VAL A 245 3.85 -2.01 13.96
CA VAL A 245 4.47 -3.06 14.77
C VAL A 245 5.69 -2.52 15.53
N GLN A 246 5.83 -3.00 16.76
CA GLN A 246 7.03 -2.75 17.56
C GLN A 246 8.13 -3.73 17.12
N ASP A 247 9.39 -3.30 17.17
CA ASP A 247 10.56 -4.14 16.87
C ASP A 247 10.76 -5.18 17.96
#